data_00b5f606c016c03914367995e01cfb97
#
_entry.id   00b5f606c016c03914367995e01cfb97
#
_cell.length_a   1.000
_cell.length_b   1.000
_cell.length_c   1.000
_cell.angle_alpha   90.00
_cell.angle_beta   90.00
_cell.angle_gamma   90.00
#
_symmetry.space_group_name_H-M   'P 1'
#
loop_
_entity.id
_entity.type
_entity.pdbx_description
1 polymer ?
#
loop_
_entity_poly.entity_id
_entity_poly.type
_entity_poly.pdbx_seq_one_letter_code
_entity_poly.pdbx_strand_id
1 'polypeptide(L)'
;YEVQTRELVAADYGAPTMRKRFFLIARCDGRPIVWPDPTHAPVENEEVRSGKLQSYVGAYTQIDFSLPCPSIFDTSEEIKKKYGIRAVRPLAEKTMRRIARGLKKFVLDNPEPFIVDRKAYALIQYHSETAPDEVRGQGIKDPIMTVDGSNRYALVTSFLHKYFDGGYTGAGD
;
A
#
# COMPACT_ATOMS: atom_id res chain seq x y z
N TYR A 1 30.67 5.02 -29.85
CA TYR A 1 29.40 4.86 -29.16
C TYR A 1 28.99 6.17 -28.51
N GLU A 2 27.76 6.61 -28.73
CA GLU A 2 27.11 7.61 -27.91
C GLU A 2 26.51 6.91 -26.71
N VAL A 3 26.77 7.42 -25.49
CA VAL A 3 26.30 6.80 -24.25
C VAL A 3 25.60 7.85 -23.41
N GLN A 4 24.39 7.54 -22.98
CA GLN A 4 23.64 8.37 -22.05
C GLN A 4 23.10 7.52 -20.89
N THR A 5 22.97 8.14 -19.74
CA THR A 5 22.44 7.49 -18.53
C THR A 5 21.36 8.35 -17.91
N ARG A 6 20.33 7.70 -17.35
CA ARG A 6 19.28 8.35 -16.56
C ARG A 6 18.80 7.44 -15.43
N GLU A 7 18.38 8.05 -14.34
CA GLU A 7 17.54 7.38 -13.35
C GLU A 7 16.07 7.63 -13.71
N LEU A 8 15.28 6.54 -13.82
CA LEU A 8 13.87 6.62 -14.12
C LEU A 8 13.07 6.02 -12.96
N VAL A 9 11.95 6.65 -12.64
CA VAL A 9 10.99 6.18 -11.63
C VAL A 9 9.81 5.53 -12.34
N ALA A 10 9.45 4.31 -11.97
CA ALA A 10 8.41 3.56 -12.65
C ALA A 10 7.02 4.24 -12.58
N ALA A 11 6.74 4.97 -11.49
CA ALA A 11 5.49 5.71 -11.34
C ALA A 11 5.32 6.82 -12.39
N ASP A 12 6.41 7.44 -12.86
CA ASP A 12 6.38 8.48 -13.90
C ASP A 12 5.85 7.95 -15.24
N TYR A 13 5.80 6.63 -15.39
CA TYR A 13 5.36 5.91 -16.60
C TYR A 13 4.12 5.05 -16.36
N GLY A 14 3.36 5.32 -15.28
CA GLY A 14 2.09 4.66 -14.99
C GLY A 14 2.17 3.32 -14.25
N ALA A 15 3.35 2.91 -13.80
CA ALA A 15 3.44 1.74 -12.92
C ALA A 15 3.07 2.12 -11.47
N PRO A 16 2.32 1.29 -10.74
CA PRO A 16 1.87 1.60 -9.36
C PRO A 16 3.00 1.39 -8.33
N THR A 17 4.21 1.83 -8.65
CA THR A 17 5.38 1.69 -7.77
C THR A 17 6.39 2.83 -7.94
N MET A 18 6.95 3.29 -6.83
CA MET A 18 8.04 4.29 -6.79
C MET A 18 9.42 3.68 -7.07
N ARG A 19 9.46 2.52 -7.72
CA ARG A 19 10.72 1.85 -8.05
C ARG A 19 11.57 2.69 -8.98
N LYS A 20 12.75 3.10 -8.50
CA LYS A 20 13.74 3.84 -9.27
C LYS A 20 14.80 2.87 -9.81
N ARG A 21 15.23 3.06 -11.05
CA ARG A 21 16.28 2.30 -11.69
C ARG A 21 17.18 3.19 -12.52
N PHE A 22 18.45 2.84 -12.52
CA PHE A 22 19.45 3.40 -13.40
C PHE A 22 19.40 2.68 -14.75
N PHE A 23 19.36 3.48 -15.80
CA PHE A 23 19.37 3.02 -17.18
C PHE A 23 20.58 3.59 -17.91
N LEU A 24 21.19 2.78 -18.75
CA LEU A 24 22.26 3.16 -19.66
C LEU A 24 21.84 2.75 -21.07
N ILE A 25 21.87 3.68 -22.01
CA ILE A 25 21.68 3.43 -23.43
C ILE A 25 22.98 3.76 -24.15
N ALA A 26 23.49 2.81 -24.96
CA ALA A 26 24.65 2.98 -25.81
C ALA A 26 24.27 2.69 -27.26
N ARG A 27 24.59 3.62 -28.18
CA ARG A 27 24.34 3.49 -29.63
C ARG A 27 25.60 3.64 -30.43
N CYS A 28 25.72 2.85 -31.47
CA CYS A 28 26.84 2.90 -32.43
C CYS A 28 26.41 3.23 -33.88
N ASP A 29 25.10 3.46 -34.09
CA ASP A 29 24.52 3.65 -35.40
C ASP A 29 24.38 5.13 -35.82
N GLY A 30 24.94 6.06 -35.03
CA GLY A 30 24.89 7.51 -35.31
C GLY A 30 23.52 8.16 -35.12
N ARG A 31 22.51 7.40 -34.68
CA ARG A 31 21.19 7.97 -34.39
C ARG A 31 21.12 8.53 -32.96
N PRO A 32 20.35 9.60 -32.72
CA PRO A 32 20.23 10.17 -31.37
C PRO A 32 19.60 9.16 -30.39
N ILE A 33 20.04 9.23 -29.13
CA ILE A 33 19.40 8.52 -28.04
C ILE A 33 18.14 9.30 -27.64
N VAL A 34 16.98 8.63 -27.69
CA VAL A 34 15.69 9.20 -27.29
C VAL A 34 15.23 8.52 -26.01
N TRP A 35 14.92 9.33 -25.02
CA TRP A 35 14.33 8.86 -23.75
C TRP A 35 12.82 9.06 -23.79
N PRO A 36 12.04 8.15 -23.17
CA PRO A 36 10.60 8.36 -23.05
C PRO A 36 10.31 9.56 -22.15
N ASP A 37 9.27 10.32 -22.50
CA ASP A 37 8.76 11.38 -21.65
C ASP A 37 7.85 10.78 -20.57
N PRO A 38 7.84 11.34 -19.35
CA PRO A 38 6.90 10.97 -18.31
C PRO A 38 5.44 11.16 -18.78
N THR A 39 4.58 10.24 -18.39
CA THR A 39 3.13 10.28 -18.65
C THR A 39 2.32 10.53 -17.39
N HIS A 40 2.94 10.37 -16.22
CA HIS A 40 2.31 10.49 -14.91
C HIS A 40 3.16 11.32 -13.96
N ALA A 41 2.50 11.95 -12.98
CA ALA A 41 3.14 12.71 -11.92
C ALA A 41 2.28 12.70 -10.64
N PRO A 42 2.79 13.19 -9.49
CA PRO A 42 1.99 13.37 -8.29
C PRO A 42 0.76 14.25 -8.55
N VAL A 43 -0.33 14.01 -7.83
CA VAL A 43 -1.61 14.72 -8.02
C VAL A 43 -1.48 16.24 -7.81
N GLU A 44 -0.52 16.67 -7.00
CA GLU A 44 -0.22 18.09 -6.73
C GLU A 44 0.52 18.79 -7.88
N ASN A 45 1.02 18.03 -8.86
CA ASN A 45 1.76 18.57 -9.99
C ASN A 45 0.84 19.42 -10.90
N GLU A 46 1.35 20.57 -11.36
CA GLU A 46 0.59 21.49 -12.21
C GLU A 46 0.22 20.87 -13.57
N GLU A 47 1.06 20.01 -14.14
CA GLU A 47 0.78 19.32 -15.39
C GLU A 47 -0.33 18.27 -15.24
N VAL A 48 -0.50 17.68 -14.04
CA VAL A 48 -1.65 16.81 -13.72
C VAL A 48 -2.92 17.67 -13.58
N ARG A 49 -2.85 18.80 -12.90
CA ARG A 49 -4.00 19.71 -12.73
C ARG A 49 -4.48 20.30 -14.06
N SER A 50 -3.57 20.54 -14.98
CA SER A 50 -3.89 21.02 -16.34
C SER A 50 -4.35 19.92 -17.30
N GLY A 51 -4.29 18.64 -16.89
CA GLY A 51 -4.66 17.51 -17.72
C GLY A 51 -3.60 17.08 -18.75
N LYS A 52 -2.39 17.63 -18.69
CA LYS A 52 -1.28 17.26 -19.57
C LYS A 52 -0.67 15.91 -19.18
N LEU A 53 -0.55 15.64 -17.87
CA LEU A 53 -0.13 14.35 -17.32
C LEU A 53 -1.27 13.71 -16.53
N GLN A 54 -1.18 12.41 -16.36
CA GLN A 54 -2.07 11.65 -15.48
C GLN A 54 -1.50 11.64 -14.04
N SER A 55 -2.37 11.48 -13.05
CA SER A 55 -1.92 11.25 -11.67
C SER A 55 -1.29 9.86 -11.54
N TYR A 56 -0.37 9.72 -10.59
CA TYR A 56 0.21 8.41 -10.27
C TYR A 56 -0.86 7.36 -10.00
N VAL A 57 -0.56 6.13 -10.44
CA VAL A 57 -1.44 4.97 -10.24
C VAL A 57 -1.21 4.40 -8.83
N GLY A 58 -2.27 4.33 -8.04
CA GLY A 58 -2.19 3.80 -6.68
C GLY A 58 -2.01 2.29 -6.63
N ALA A 59 -1.43 1.80 -5.53
CA ALA A 59 -1.20 0.38 -5.30
C ALA A 59 -2.49 -0.46 -5.33
N TYR A 60 -3.62 0.14 -4.97
CA TYR A 60 -4.93 -0.53 -4.93
C TYR A 60 -5.34 -1.15 -6.27
N THR A 61 -4.86 -0.63 -7.40
CA THR A 61 -5.18 -1.13 -8.74
C THR A 61 -4.64 -2.54 -9.00
N GLN A 62 -3.68 -2.99 -8.19
CA GLN A 62 -3.03 -4.30 -8.32
C GLN A 62 -3.35 -5.24 -7.15
N ILE A 63 -4.29 -4.87 -6.28
CA ILE A 63 -4.65 -5.66 -5.11
C ILE A 63 -5.99 -6.35 -5.38
N ASP A 64 -6.00 -7.67 -5.24
CA ASP A 64 -7.23 -8.45 -5.25
C ASP A 64 -7.88 -8.44 -3.86
N PHE A 65 -8.89 -7.60 -3.69
CA PHE A 65 -9.62 -7.46 -2.42
C PHE A 65 -10.58 -8.61 -2.15
N SER A 66 -10.77 -9.54 -3.08
CA SER A 66 -11.58 -10.74 -2.89
C SER A 66 -10.84 -11.84 -2.10
N LEU A 67 -9.52 -11.74 -2.02
CA LEU A 67 -8.71 -12.71 -1.28
C LEU A 67 -9.06 -12.74 0.21
N PRO A 68 -9.08 -13.94 0.83
CA PRO A 68 -9.41 -14.06 2.23
C PRO A 68 -8.36 -13.35 3.11
N CYS A 69 -8.84 -12.59 4.10
CA CYS A 69 -8.01 -11.94 5.09
C CYS A 69 -8.23 -12.59 6.46
N PRO A 70 -7.34 -13.49 6.92
CA PRO A 70 -7.45 -14.12 8.23
C PRO A 70 -7.42 -13.09 9.35
N SER A 71 -8.21 -13.29 10.39
CA SER A 71 -8.17 -12.44 11.58
C SER A 71 -6.79 -12.47 12.23
N ILE A 72 -6.38 -11.33 12.78
CA ILE A 72 -5.15 -11.24 13.58
C ILE A 72 -5.26 -12.05 14.89
N PHE A 73 -6.47 -12.40 15.30
CA PHE A 73 -6.79 -13.17 16.51
C PHE A 73 -6.97 -14.67 16.24
N ASP A 74 -7.11 -15.09 14.96
CA ASP A 74 -7.18 -16.51 14.62
C ASP A 74 -5.86 -17.22 14.95
N THR A 75 -5.94 -18.46 15.42
CA THR A 75 -4.77 -19.32 15.61
C THR A 75 -4.22 -19.85 14.28
N SER A 76 -2.99 -20.37 14.29
CA SER A 76 -2.38 -20.98 13.10
C SER A 76 -3.21 -22.16 12.58
N GLU A 77 -3.83 -22.92 13.47
CA GLU A 77 -4.66 -24.10 13.15
C GLU A 77 -5.99 -23.68 12.53
N GLU A 78 -6.66 -22.68 13.10
CA GLU A 78 -7.89 -22.13 12.55
C GLU A 78 -7.68 -21.56 11.14
N ILE A 79 -6.60 -20.81 10.93
CA ILE A 79 -6.24 -20.26 9.62
C ILE A 79 -6.00 -21.38 8.61
N LYS A 80 -5.24 -22.43 9.00
CA LYS A 80 -4.98 -23.59 8.15
C LYS A 80 -6.27 -24.33 7.80
N LYS A 81 -7.14 -24.55 8.78
CA LYS A 81 -8.42 -25.25 8.58
C LYS A 81 -9.38 -24.45 7.68
N LYS A 82 -9.45 -23.12 7.89
CA LYS A 82 -10.44 -22.26 7.23
C LYS A 82 -10.02 -21.83 5.83
N TYR A 83 -8.72 -21.58 5.63
CA TYR A 83 -8.20 -20.98 4.41
C TYR A 83 -7.17 -21.84 3.67
N GLY A 84 -6.73 -22.98 4.26
CA GLY A 84 -5.70 -23.83 3.67
C GLY A 84 -4.27 -23.22 3.66
N ILE A 85 -4.07 -22.06 4.27
CA ILE A 85 -2.80 -21.34 4.27
C ILE A 85 -2.05 -21.53 5.60
N ARG A 86 -0.72 -21.45 5.53
CA ARG A 86 0.13 -21.48 6.72
C ARG A 86 0.39 -20.05 7.20
N ALA A 87 0.07 -19.78 8.45
CA ALA A 87 0.36 -18.52 9.11
C ALA A 87 0.97 -18.74 10.48
N VAL A 88 1.86 -17.86 10.90
CA VAL A 88 2.45 -17.88 12.25
C VAL A 88 1.58 -17.05 13.17
N ARG A 89 1.09 -17.67 14.25
CA ARG A 89 0.27 -17.06 15.29
C ARG A 89 0.69 -17.55 16.68
N PRO A 90 0.56 -16.74 17.73
CA PRO A 90 0.09 -15.35 17.70
C PRO A 90 1.09 -14.42 17.01
N LEU A 91 0.63 -13.26 16.52
CA LEU A 91 1.51 -12.24 15.99
C LEU A 91 2.36 -11.66 17.14
N ALA A 92 3.65 -11.41 16.86
CA ALA A 92 4.53 -10.78 17.83
C ALA A 92 3.99 -9.40 18.24
N GLU A 93 4.19 -9.01 19.50
CA GLU A 93 3.71 -7.75 20.07
C GLU A 93 4.16 -6.53 19.22
N LYS A 94 5.40 -6.52 18.75
CA LYS A 94 5.91 -5.47 17.86
C LYS A 94 5.09 -5.37 16.56
N THR A 95 4.66 -6.50 16.00
CA THR A 95 3.82 -6.54 14.81
C THR A 95 2.43 -5.99 15.10
N MET A 96 1.83 -6.38 16.23
CA MET A 96 0.53 -5.86 16.66
C MET A 96 0.56 -4.35 16.87
N ARG A 97 1.60 -3.83 17.49
CA ARG A 97 1.79 -2.37 17.67
C ARG A 97 1.93 -1.64 16.32
N ARG A 98 2.61 -2.22 15.33
CA ARG A 98 2.70 -1.65 13.97
C ARG A 98 1.35 -1.62 13.29
N ILE A 99 0.60 -2.70 13.37
CA ILE A 99 -0.76 -2.77 12.82
C ILE A 99 -1.63 -1.69 13.46
N ALA A 100 -1.65 -1.60 14.79
CA ALA A 100 -2.45 -0.61 15.50
C ALA A 100 -2.09 0.83 15.11
N ARG A 101 -0.79 1.17 15.07
CA ARG A 101 -0.33 2.50 14.64
C ARG A 101 -0.65 2.79 13.17
N GLY A 102 -0.48 1.79 12.31
CA GLY A 102 -0.83 1.91 10.89
C GLY A 102 -2.31 2.14 10.68
N LEU A 103 -3.18 1.38 11.35
CA LEU A 103 -4.62 1.60 11.30
C LEU A 103 -5.01 2.97 11.85
N LYS A 104 -4.39 3.40 12.97
CA LYS A 104 -4.63 4.75 13.49
C LYS A 104 -4.31 5.79 12.41
N LYS A 105 -3.10 5.79 11.86
CA LYS A 105 -2.63 6.80 10.91
C LYS A 105 -3.37 6.80 9.58
N PHE A 106 -3.58 5.62 8.97
CA PHE A 106 -4.08 5.52 7.59
C PHE A 106 -5.59 5.29 7.49
N VAL A 107 -6.24 4.97 8.60
CA VAL A 107 -7.68 4.73 8.64
C VAL A 107 -8.39 5.70 9.58
N LEU A 108 -8.02 5.72 10.87
CA LEU A 108 -8.78 6.49 11.87
C LEU A 108 -8.51 8.00 11.79
N ASP A 109 -7.24 8.40 11.67
CA ASP A 109 -6.83 9.81 11.60
C ASP A 109 -6.88 10.35 10.14
N ASN A 110 -7.16 9.49 9.16
CA ASN A 110 -7.25 9.88 7.76
C ASN A 110 -8.68 10.33 7.44
N PRO A 111 -8.89 11.58 6.99
CA PRO A 111 -10.22 12.07 6.64
C PRO A 111 -10.85 11.34 5.43
N GLU A 112 -10.00 10.73 4.59
CA GLU A 112 -10.43 9.99 3.39
C GLU A 112 -9.80 8.59 3.33
N PRO A 113 -10.13 7.68 4.25
CA PRO A 113 -9.60 6.33 4.23
C PRO A 113 -10.02 5.59 2.95
N PHE A 114 -9.19 4.64 2.51
CA PHE A 114 -9.55 3.79 1.38
C PHE A 114 -10.49 2.67 1.83
N ILE A 115 -11.70 2.66 1.30
CA ILE A 115 -12.77 1.73 1.70
C ILE A 115 -13.26 0.94 0.49
N VAL A 116 -13.30 -0.38 0.63
CA VAL A 116 -13.93 -1.32 -0.31
C VAL A 116 -14.83 -2.25 0.50
N ASP A 117 -16.07 -2.45 0.09
CA ASP A 117 -17.04 -3.35 0.73
C ASP A 117 -17.13 -3.16 2.26
N ARG A 118 -17.22 -1.91 2.72
CA ARG A 118 -17.28 -1.52 4.15
C ARG A 118 -16.04 -1.88 4.98
N LYS A 119 -14.94 -2.21 4.34
CA LYS A 119 -13.65 -2.47 4.99
C LYS A 119 -12.69 -1.36 4.63
N ALA A 120 -12.00 -0.81 5.60
CA ALA A 120 -10.92 0.14 5.38
C ALA A 120 -9.60 -0.60 5.29
N TYR A 121 -8.74 -0.18 4.36
CA TYR A 121 -7.49 -0.85 4.05
C TYR A 121 -6.29 0.07 4.22
N ALA A 122 -5.18 -0.50 4.69
CA ALA A 122 -3.89 0.17 4.79
C ALA A 122 -2.75 -0.78 4.45
N LEU A 123 -1.69 -0.25 3.84
CA LEU A 123 -0.42 -0.96 3.63
C LEU A 123 0.53 -0.66 4.77
N ILE A 124 0.95 -1.68 5.49
CA ILE A 124 1.88 -1.58 6.62
C ILE A 124 3.20 -2.23 6.24
N GLN A 125 4.30 -1.54 6.53
CA GLN A 125 5.64 -2.04 6.25
C GLN A 125 6.27 -2.68 7.48
N TYR A 126 6.85 -3.88 7.31
CA TYR A 126 7.36 -4.69 8.42
C TYR A 126 8.81 -4.41 8.83
N HIS A 127 9.63 -3.74 8.03
CA HIS A 127 11.06 -3.60 8.32
C HIS A 127 11.50 -2.14 8.33
N SER A 128 12.61 -1.87 9.06
CA SER A 128 13.34 -0.61 9.05
C SER A 128 12.70 0.55 9.81
N GLU A 129 12.00 0.29 10.93
CA GLU A 129 11.68 1.35 11.90
C GLU A 129 12.98 1.86 12.53
N THR A 130 13.25 3.15 12.38
CA THR A 130 14.40 3.81 12.95
C THR A 130 14.07 4.54 14.25
N ALA A 131 12.78 4.78 14.50
CA ALA A 131 12.28 5.41 15.73
C ALA A 131 11.13 4.60 16.32
N PRO A 132 10.97 4.58 17.67
CA PRO A 132 9.92 3.81 18.36
C PRO A 132 8.49 4.17 17.95
N ASP A 133 8.26 5.41 17.53
CA ASP A 133 6.94 5.94 17.16
C ASP A 133 6.76 6.14 15.65
N GLU A 134 7.73 5.71 14.84
CA GLU A 134 7.65 5.82 13.40
C GLU A 134 6.62 4.80 12.87
N VAL A 135 5.64 5.30 12.12
CA VAL A 135 4.69 4.45 11.38
C VAL A 135 5.16 4.37 9.94
N ARG A 136 5.79 3.27 9.59
CA ARG A 136 6.10 2.95 8.20
C ARG A 136 4.92 2.22 7.58
N GLY A 137 4.42 2.79 6.55
CA GLY A 137 3.31 2.35 5.76
C GLY A 137 3.00 3.44 4.75
N GLN A 138 2.04 3.21 3.92
CA GLN A 138 1.62 4.19 2.94
C GLN A 138 0.13 4.09 2.67
N GLY A 139 -0.42 5.18 2.18
CA GLY A 139 -1.77 5.18 1.64
C GLY A 139 -1.85 4.21 0.47
N ILE A 140 -2.93 3.45 0.41
CA ILE A 140 -3.13 2.48 -0.68
C ILE A 140 -3.45 3.16 -2.02
N LYS A 141 -3.83 4.44 -1.95
CA LYS A 141 -4.06 5.31 -3.12
C LYS A 141 -2.75 5.76 -3.78
N ASP A 142 -1.62 5.65 -3.06
CA ASP A 142 -0.29 6.02 -3.56
C ASP A 142 0.39 4.82 -4.24
N PRO A 143 1.35 5.06 -5.17
CA PRO A 143 2.18 3.98 -5.70
C PRO A 143 2.96 3.30 -4.57
N ILE A 144 3.05 1.97 -4.59
CA ILE A 144 3.82 1.25 -3.58
C ILE A 144 5.32 1.61 -3.70
N MET A 145 6.00 1.73 -2.55
CA MET A 145 7.45 1.86 -2.56
C MET A 145 8.10 0.62 -3.19
N THR A 146 9.41 0.62 -3.40
CA THR A 146 10.09 -0.51 -4.06
C THR A 146 9.77 -1.84 -3.36
N VAL A 147 9.18 -2.76 -4.12
CA VAL A 147 8.98 -4.15 -3.71
C VAL A 147 10.22 -4.94 -4.09
N ASP A 148 10.77 -5.67 -3.15
CA ASP A 148 11.87 -6.62 -3.35
C ASP A 148 11.41 -8.06 -3.03
N GLY A 149 12.32 -9.03 -3.06
CA GLY A 149 12.02 -10.43 -2.77
C GLY A 149 11.69 -10.74 -1.31
N SER A 150 11.69 -9.76 -0.42
CA SER A 150 11.31 -9.93 0.98
C SER A 150 9.88 -9.49 1.22
N ASN A 151 9.17 -10.17 2.13
CA ASN A 151 7.79 -9.83 2.53
C ASN A 151 7.80 -8.58 3.42
N ARG A 152 7.96 -7.39 2.82
CA ARG A 152 8.05 -6.14 3.56
C ARG A 152 6.71 -5.48 3.84
N TYR A 153 5.67 -5.84 3.10
CA TYR A 153 4.36 -5.22 3.21
C TYR A 153 3.30 -6.21 3.65
N ALA A 154 2.36 -5.74 4.45
CA ALA A 154 1.10 -6.40 4.69
C ALA A 154 -0.06 -5.48 4.36
N LEU A 155 -1.03 -6.01 3.66
CA LEU A 155 -2.34 -5.40 3.56
C LEU A 155 -3.10 -5.69 4.86
N VAL A 156 -3.49 -4.64 5.56
CA VAL A 156 -4.30 -4.74 6.76
C VAL A 156 -5.67 -4.17 6.47
N THR A 157 -6.71 -4.91 6.84
CA THR A 157 -8.09 -4.45 6.75
C THR A 157 -8.70 -4.33 8.13
N SER A 158 -9.49 -3.28 8.32
CA SER A 158 -10.36 -3.10 9.47
C SER A 158 -11.80 -2.90 9.03
N PHE A 159 -12.73 -3.36 9.82
CA PHE A 159 -14.15 -3.07 9.64
C PHE A 159 -14.69 -2.49 10.95
N LEU A 160 -15.58 -1.52 10.82
CA LEU A 160 -16.29 -0.99 11.96
C LEU A 160 -17.45 -1.94 12.29
N HIS A 161 -17.34 -2.65 13.39
CA HIS A 161 -18.46 -3.38 13.96
C HIS A 161 -19.22 -2.41 14.87
N LYS A 162 -20.43 -2.06 14.49
CA LYS A 162 -21.31 -1.34 15.42
C LYS A 162 -21.80 -2.33 16.47
N TYR A 163 -21.17 -2.34 17.63
CA TYR A 163 -21.78 -2.95 18.81
C TYR A 163 -22.96 -2.07 19.19
N PHE A 164 -24.17 -2.55 18.94
CA PHE A 164 -25.29 -2.14 19.75
C PHE A 164 -25.08 -2.83 21.09
N ASP A 165 -24.57 -2.10 22.05
CA ASP A 165 -24.73 -2.48 23.44
C ASP A 165 -26.24 -2.42 23.70
N GLY A 166 -26.85 -3.59 23.71
CA GLY A 166 -28.32 -3.76 23.84
C GLY A 166 -28.80 -3.45 25.23
N GLY A 167 -28.36 -2.39 25.83
CA GLY A 167 -28.79 -1.86 27.10
C GLY A 167 -29.99 -0.95 27.02
N TYR A 168 -30.94 -1.15 26.07
CA TYR A 168 -32.26 -0.59 26.21
C TYR A 168 -33.21 -1.67 26.74
N THR A 169 -33.10 -1.96 28.01
CA THR A 169 -34.24 -2.48 28.78
C THR A 169 -35.16 -1.29 29.10
N GLY A 170 -35.82 -0.78 28.08
CA GLY A 170 -36.93 0.09 28.27
C GLY A 170 -38.06 -0.77 28.87
N ALA A 171 -38.16 -0.79 30.18
CA ALA A 171 -39.41 -1.08 30.82
C ALA A 171 -40.34 0.05 30.40
N GLY A 172 -41.18 -0.22 29.41
CA GLY A 172 -42.33 0.62 29.13
C GLY A 172 -43.39 0.26 30.17
N ASP A 173 -43.71 1.22 30.98
CA ASP A 173 -45.02 1.30 31.64
C ASP A 173 -46.04 1.88 30.64
#